data_078013a30ad608c5684e58c4dd78a144
#
_entry.id   078013a30ad608c5684e58c4dd78a144
#
_cell.length_a   1.000
_cell.length_b   1.000
_cell.length_c   1.000
_cell.angle_alpha   90.00
_cell.angle_beta   90.00
_cell.angle_gamma   90.00
#
_symmetry.space_group_name_H-M   'P 1'
#
loop_
_entity.id
_entity.type
_entity.pdbx_description
1 polymer ?
#
loop_
_entity_poly.entity_id
_entity_poly.type
_entity_poly.pdbx_seq_one_letter_code
_entity_poly.pdbx_strand_id
1 'polypeptide(L)'
;LGLAAEQRAIIEKALGDGEALLKKGHFTASDRILYGEINAAFHSAVLAGSQSRMLRDQLRLTQQIAPSSHRNIIAFERRDVRRRHDDHYRIYEAILCRDGGRAELLMRDHVESVKISLIRSISRDFLPSPEKRGGRSSAQSDA
;
A
#
# COMPACT_ATOMS: atom_id res chain seq x y z
N LEU A 1 23.33 -7.87 12.28
CA LEU A 1 21.94 -8.16 12.64
C LEU A 1 21.19 -8.49 11.37
N GLY A 2 20.51 -9.62 11.31
CA GLY A 2 19.71 -10.06 10.16
C GLY A 2 18.35 -10.53 10.66
N LEU A 3 17.42 -10.77 9.73
CA LEU A 3 16.12 -11.39 10.04
C LEU A 3 16.35 -12.78 10.64
N ALA A 4 15.66 -13.11 11.73
CA ALA A 4 15.58 -14.48 12.20
C ALA A 4 14.79 -15.34 11.20
N ALA A 5 14.95 -16.67 11.27
CA ALA A 5 14.31 -17.60 10.33
C ALA A 5 12.78 -17.46 10.31
N GLU A 6 12.17 -17.21 11.47
CA GLU A 6 10.73 -16.98 11.59
C GLU A 6 10.25 -15.75 10.81
N GLN A 7 10.93 -14.58 10.99
CA GLN A 7 10.57 -13.36 10.27
C GLN A 7 10.77 -13.52 8.76
N ARG A 8 11.84 -14.22 8.35
CA ARG A 8 12.08 -14.53 6.95
C ARG A 8 10.94 -15.35 6.36
N ALA A 9 10.51 -16.42 7.02
CA ALA A 9 9.42 -17.27 6.57
C ALA A 9 8.11 -16.48 6.43
N ILE A 10 7.80 -15.58 7.37
CA ILE A 10 6.60 -14.72 7.29
C ILE A 10 6.68 -13.77 6.09
N ILE A 11 7.84 -13.14 5.84
CA ILE A 11 8.04 -12.23 4.71
C ILE A 11 7.89 -12.99 3.39
N GLU A 12 8.55 -14.13 3.23
CA GLU A 12 8.50 -14.96 2.02
C GLU A 12 7.08 -15.42 1.73
N LYS A 13 6.35 -15.84 2.77
CA LYS A 13 4.93 -16.19 2.64
C LYS A 13 4.10 -15.00 2.20
N ALA A 14 4.26 -13.84 2.81
CA ALA A 14 3.52 -12.62 2.44
C ALA A 14 3.79 -12.20 1.00
N LEU A 15 5.05 -12.29 0.54
CA LEU A 15 5.41 -12.01 -0.84
C LEU A 15 4.77 -13.01 -1.81
N GLY A 16 4.81 -14.31 -1.49
CA GLY A 16 4.19 -15.36 -2.31
C GLY A 16 2.68 -15.23 -2.40
N ASP A 17 2.01 -15.03 -1.28
CA ASP A 17 0.55 -14.87 -1.21
C ASP A 17 0.09 -13.61 -1.96
N GLY A 18 0.81 -12.49 -1.82
CA GLY A 18 0.52 -11.26 -2.53
C GLY A 18 0.69 -11.41 -4.04
N GLU A 19 1.74 -12.07 -4.47
CA GLU A 19 1.97 -12.38 -5.89
C GLU A 19 0.85 -13.27 -6.46
N ALA A 20 0.45 -14.32 -5.73
CA ALA A 20 -0.64 -15.20 -6.14
C ALA A 20 -1.97 -14.44 -6.27
N LEU A 21 -2.25 -13.55 -5.32
CA LEU A 21 -3.44 -12.72 -5.32
C LEU A 21 -3.47 -11.74 -6.50
N LEU A 22 -2.33 -11.11 -6.81
CA LEU A 22 -2.19 -10.14 -7.89
C LEU A 22 -2.15 -10.76 -9.29
N LYS A 23 -1.89 -12.07 -9.40
CA LYS A 23 -1.98 -12.81 -10.67
C LYS A 23 -3.42 -13.06 -11.12
N LYS A 24 -4.40 -12.95 -10.24
CA LYS A 24 -5.81 -13.07 -10.63
C LYS A 24 -6.16 -12.00 -11.67
N GLY A 25 -6.98 -12.36 -12.66
CA GLY A 25 -7.40 -11.44 -13.72
C GLY A 25 -8.26 -10.27 -13.24
N HIS A 26 -8.91 -10.42 -12.09
CA HIS A 26 -9.75 -9.42 -11.44
C HIS A 26 -9.28 -9.20 -10.01
N PHE A 27 -9.58 -8.03 -9.45
CA PHE A 27 -9.19 -7.64 -8.11
C PHE A 27 -10.40 -7.08 -7.37
N THR A 28 -11.03 -7.92 -6.55
CA THR A 28 -12.28 -7.64 -5.86
C THR A 28 -12.07 -6.85 -4.56
N ALA A 29 -13.16 -6.40 -3.92
CA ALA A 29 -13.09 -5.81 -2.59
C ALA A 29 -12.52 -6.77 -1.55
N SER A 30 -12.88 -8.07 -1.61
CA SER A 30 -12.34 -9.10 -0.72
C SER A 30 -10.84 -9.30 -0.95
N ASP A 31 -10.37 -9.25 -2.21
CA ASP A 31 -8.94 -9.35 -2.52
C ASP A 31 -8.15 -8.17 -1.95
N ARG A 32 -8.74 -6.98 -1.89
CA ARG A 32 -8.12 -5.80 -1.26
C ARG A 32 -7.97 -5.98 0.25
N ILE A 33 -9.00 -6.51 0.92
CA ILE A 33 -8.94 -6.80 2.35
C ILE A 33 -7.84 -7.82 2.63
N LEU A 34 -7.82 -8.93 1.87
CA LEU A 34 -6.80 -9.96 2.00
C LEU A 34 -5.39 -9.41 1.74
N TYR A 35 -5.23 -8.56 0.72
CA TYR A 35 -3.95 -7.90 0.49
C TYR A 35 -3.54 -6.99 1.64
N GLY A 36 -4.50 -6.35 2.32
CA GLY A 36 -4.25 -5.57 3.53
C GLY A 36 -3.62 -6.41 4.65
N GLU A 37 -4.11 -7.63 4.86
CA GLU A 37 -3.56 -8.58 5.85
C GLU A 37 -2.15 -9.03 5.45
N ILE A 38 -1.94 -9.37 4.18
CA ILE A 38 -0.64 -9.75 3.62
C ILE A 38 0.38 -8.62 3.81
N ASN A 39 -0.01 -7.39 3.48
CA ASN A 39 0.81 -6.18 3.65
C ASN A 39 1.17 -5.95 5.12
N ALA A 40 0.22 -6.10 6.02
CA ALA A 40 0.45 -5.96 7.46
C ALA A 40 1.43 -7.02 7.98
N ALA A 41 1.32 -8.27 7.51
CA ALA A 41 2.23 -9.35 7.88
C ALA A 41 3.68 -9.05 7.43
N PHE A 42 3.86 -8.58 6.18
CA PHE A 42 5.17 -8.16 5.66
C PHE A 42 5.81 -7.08 6.55
N HIS A 43 5.12 -5.97 6.76
CA HIS A 43 5.65 -4.86 7.54
C HIS A 43 5.92 -5.22 9.00
N SER A 44 5.05 -6.02 9.61
CA SER A 44 5.22 -6.48 10.99
C SER A 44 6.46 -7.37 11.13
N ALA A 45 6.73 -8.26 10.16
CA ALA A 45 7.88 -9.13 10.19
C ALA A 45 9.20 -8.34 9.98
N VAL A 46 9.23 -7.38 9.05
CA VAL A 46 10.37 -6.47 8.86
C VAL A 46 10.65 -5.70 10.15
N LEU A 47 9.62 -5.16 10.78
CA LEU A 47 9.73 -4.40 12.03
C LEU A 47 10.19 -5.27 13.19
N ALA A 48 9.70 -6.51 13.30
CA ALA A 48 10.16 -7.46 14.30
C ALA A 48 11.65 -7.77 14.16
N GLY A 49 12.14 -7.83 12.92
CA GLY A 49 13.57 -8.02 12.62
C GLY A 49 14.47 -6.88 13.09
N SER A 50 13.92 -5.68 13.32
CA SER A 50 14.68 -4.54 13.85
C SER A 50 15.12 -4.73 15.31
N GLN A 51 14.50 -5.67 16.03
CA GLN A 51 14.71 -5.94 17.47
C GLN A 51 14.48 -4.71 18.38
N SER A 52 13.94 -3.61 17.84
CA SER A 52 13.63 -2.40 18.58
C SER A 52 12.19 -2.44 19.10
N ARG A 53 12.05 -2.64 20.43
CA ARG A 53 10.74 -2.61 21.09
C ARG A 53 10.10 -1.23 20.96
N MET A 54 10.87 -0.16 21.16
CA MET A 54 10.40 1.22 21.08
C MET A 54 9.85 1.54 19.67
N LEU A 55 10.54 1.13 18.61
CA LEU A 55 10.08 1.35 17.24
C LEU A 55 8.76 0.61 16.96
N ARG A 56 8.61 -0.61 17.45
CA ARG A 56 7.36 -1.39 17.32
C ARG A 56 6.20 -0.71 18.04
N ASP A 57 6.42 -0.23 19.25
CA ASP A 57 5.37 0.42 20.05
C ASP A 57 4.94 1.76 19.44
N GLN A 58 5.88 2.55 18.95
CA GLN A 58 5.58 3.80 18.26
C GLN A 58 4.80 3.57 16.95
N LEU A 59 5.20 2.60 16.14
CA LEU A 59 4.48 2.29 14.91
C LEU A 59 3.07 1.78 15.19
N ARG A 60 2.89 0.96 16.24
CA ARG A 60 1.58 0.49 16.66
C ARG A 60 0.66 1.64 17.06
N LEU A 61 1.18 2.66 17.77
CA LEU A 61 0.42 3.85 18.13
C LEU A 61 -0.01 4.65 16.88
N THR A 62 0.88 4.83 15.91
CA THR A 62 0.55 5.54 14.66
C THR A 62 -0.48 4.79 13.81
N GLN A 63 -0.48 3.46 13.83
CA GLN A 63 -1.47 2.63 13.11
C GLN A 63 -2.87 2.66 13.73
N GLN A 64 -3.01 3.09 14.98
CA GLN A 64 -4.32 3.31 15.63
C GLN A 64 -5.02 4.59 15.14
N ILE A 65 -4.30 5.48 14.45
CA ILE A 65 -4.89 6.66 13.84
C ILE A 65 -5.67 6.23 12.59
N ALA A 66 -6.97 6.50 12.57
CA ALA A 66 -7.93 6.02 11.57
C ALA A 66 -7.51 6.16 10.08
N PRO A 67 -6.80 7.22 9.63
CA PRO A 67 -6.35 7.32 8.24
C PRO A 67 -5.27 6.32 7.84
N SER A 68 -4.49 5.79 8.77
CA SER A 68 -3.40 4.84 8.52
C SER A 68 -3.80 3.37 8.69
N SER A 69 -5.07 3.09 8.96
CA SER A 69 -5.58 1.74 9.12
C SER A 69 -5.64 0.97 7.78
N HIS A 70 -5.63 -0.36 7.84
CA HIS A 70 -5.73 -1.26 6.68
C HIS A 70 -6.94 -0.97 5.77
N ARG A 71 -7.98 -0.28 6.28
CA ARG A 71 -9.17 0.11 5.51
C ARG A 71 -8.85 1.04 4.35
N ASN A 72 -7.77 1.82 4.43
CA ASN A 72 -7.38 2.73 3.36
C ASN A 72 -6.81 2.01 2.12
N ILE A 73 -6.42 0.74 2.25
CA ILE A 73 -6.01 -0.10 1.10
C ILE A 73 -7.20 -0.38 0.17
N ILE A 74 -8.43 -0.29 0.68
CA ILE A 74 -9.67 -0.50 -0.09
C ILE A 74 -9.81 0.53 -1.22
N ALA A 75 -9.24 1.73 -1.06
CA ALA A 75 -9.29 2.81 -2.05
C ALA A 75 -8.27 2.67 -3.19
N PHE A 76 -7.31 1.73 -3.09
CA PHE A 76 -6.25 1.62 -4.07
C PHE A 76 -6.64 0.77 -5.28
N GLU A 77 -6.28 1.27 -6.46
CA GLU A 77 -6.41 0.50 -7.69
C GLU A 77 -5.39 -0.66 -7.72
N ARG A 78 -5.73 -1.75 -8.42
CA ARG A 78 -4.86 -2.93 -8.56
C ARG A 78 -3.43 -2.56 -9.00
N ARG A 79 -3.28 -1.57 -9.88
CA ARG A 79 -1.98 -1.10 -10.35
C ARG A 79 -1.12 -0.52 -9.23
N ASP A 80 -1.73 0.23 -8.31
CA ASP A 80 -1.02 0.82 -7.17
C ASP A 80 -0.61 -0.26 -6.16
N VAL A 81 -1.49 -1.25 -5.95
CA VAL A 81 -1.21 -2.41 -5.10
C VAL A 81 -0.05 -3.22 -5.69
N ARG A 82 -0.04 -3.46 -7.01
CA ARG A 82 1.05 -4.17 -7.70
C ARG A 82 2.39 -3.48 -7.50
N ARG A 83 2.46 -2.18 -7.75
CA ARG A 83 3.69 -1.40 -7.58
C ARG A 83 4.24 -1.49 -6.16
N ARG A 84 3.36 -1.40 -5.15
CA ARG A 84 3.77 -1.53 -3.74
C ARG A 84 4.28 -2.92 -3.42
N HIS A 85 3.66 -3.93 -3.99
CA HIS A 85 4.11 -5.30 -3.82
C HIS A 85 5.50 -5.52 -4.43
N ASP A 86 5.77 -4.95 -5.60
CA ASP A 86 7.09 -4.96 -6.21
C ASP A 86 8.14 -4.24 -5.34
N ASP A 87 7.75 -3.14 -4.68
CA ASP A 87 8.62 -2.46 -3.71
C ASP A 87 8.96 -3.37 -2.50
N HIS A 88 8.01 -4.19 -2.01
CA HIS A 88 8.28 -5.14 -0.93
C HIS A 88 9.36 -6.16 -1.31
N TYR A 89 9.35 -6.68 -2.54
CA TYR A 89 10.41 -7.56 -3.04
C TYR A 89 11.77 -6.86 -3.02
N ARG A 90 11.85 -5.63 -3.50
CA ARG A 90 13.10 -4.85 -3.53
C ARG A 90 13.63 -4.55 -2.13
N ILE A 91 12.74 -4.22 -1.19
CA ILE A 91 13.09 -4.00 0.22
C ILE A 91 13.64 -5.29 0.83
N TYR A 92 12.95 -6.42 0.62
CA TYR A 92 13.37 -7.71 1.14
C TYR A 92 14.72 -8.14 0.56
N GLU A 93 14.95 -7.98 -0.74
CA GLU A 93 16.23 -8.23 -1.38
C GLU A 93 17.37 -7.42 -0.72
N ALA A 94 17.17 -6.12 -0.48
CA ALA A 94 18.16 -5.29 0.18
C ALA A 94 18.47 -5.77 1.61
N ILE A 95 17.44 -6.21 2.35
CA ILE A 95 17.62 -6.79 3.68
C ILE A 95 18.42 -8.09 3.63
N LEU A 96 18.15 -8.99 2.66
CA LEU A 96 18.89 -10.23 2.47
C LEU A 96 20.36 -9.98 2.12
N CYS A 97 20.63 -8.96 1.32
CA CYS A 97 21.98 -8.50 0.98
C CYS A 97 22.69 -7.77 2.13
N ARG A 98 22.01 -7.58 3.27
CA ARG A 98 22.48 -6.78 4.42
C ARG A 98 22.84 -5.33 4.07
N ASP A 99 22.25 -4.82 3.00
CA ASP A 99 22.37 -3.42 2.57
C ASP A 99 21.30 -2.57 3.30
N GLY A 100 21.63 -2.19 4.53
CA GLY A 100 20.72 -1.41 5.39
C GLY A 100 20.40 -0.03 4.81
N GLY A 101 21.38 0.62 4.16
CA GLY A 101 21.18 1.93 3.53
C GLY A 101 20.18 1.85 2.38
N ARG A 102 20.34 0.85 1.51
CA ARG A 102 19.39 0.60 0.41
C ARG A 102 18.00 0.23 0.92
N ALA A 103 17.94 -0.64 1.94
CA ALA A 103 16.65 -1.04 2.54
C ALA A 103 15.91 0.16 3.14
N GLU A 104 16.61 1.07 3.83
CA GLU A 104 16.04 2.31 4.37
C GLU A 104 15.51 3.21 3.26
N LEU A 105 16.32 3.47 2.23
CA LEU A 105 15.92 4.31 1.10
C LEU A 105 14.67 3.77 0.41
N LEU A 106 14.64 2.48 0.10
CA LEU A 106 13.50 1.82 -0.55
C LEU A 106 12.24 1.86 0.33
N MET A 107 12.37 1.64 1.64
CA MET A 107 11.24 1.73 2.57
C MET A 107 10.71 3.16 2.67
N ARG A 108 11.58 4.16 2.70
CA ARG A 108 11.19 5.58 2.71
C ARG A 108 10.42 5.95 1.44
N ASP A 109 10.91 5.59 0.27
CA ASP A 109 10.24 5.82 -1.01
C ASP A 109 8.88 5.11 -1.09
N HIS A 110 8.82 3.88 -0.59
CA HIS A 110 7.60 3.10 -0.50
C HIS A 110 6.53 3.81 0.35
N VAL A 111 6.87 4.23 1.55
CA VAL A 111 5.95 4.93 2.47
C VAL A 111 5.50 6.27 1.89
N GLU A 112 6.40 7.05 1.28
CA GLU A 112 6.05 8.33 0.66
C GLU A 112 5.11 8.12 -0.55
N SER A 113 5.34 7.10 -1.35
CA SER A 113 4.46 6.70 -2.46
C SER A 113 3.05 6.33 -1.98
N VAL A 114 2.95 5.62 -0.85
CA VAL A 114 1.67 5.28 -0.19
C VAL A 114 0.95 6.55 0.27
N LYS A 115 1.64 7.45 0.94
CA LYS A 115 1.12 8.74 1.41
C LYS A 115 0.56 9.58 0.25
N ILE A 116 1.32 9.73 -0.84
CA ILE A 116 0.88 10.48 -2.02
C ILE A 116 -0.39 9.85 -2.62
N SER A 117 -0.45 8.53 -2.73
CA SER A 117 -1.62 7.82 -3.26
C SER A 117 -2.85 8.00 -2.36
N LEU A 118 -2.66 7.98 -1.04
CA LEU A 118 -3.71 8.21 -0.06
C LEU A 118 -4.28 9.63 -0.17
N ILE A 119 -3.41 10.65 -0.22
CA ILE A 119 -3.81 12.04 -0.40
C ILE A 119 -4.62 12.21 -1.70
N ARG A 120 -4.18 11.61 -2.80
CA ARG A 120 -4.90 11.67 -4.08
C ARG A 120 -6.27 10.99 -4.03
N SER A 121 -6.39 9.89 -3.31
CA SER A 121 -7.67 9.20 -3.10
C SER A 121 -8.64 10.08 -2.33
N ILE A 122 -8.21 10.61 -1.19
CA ILE A 122 -9.01 11.51 -0.36
C ILE A 122 -9.42 12.75 -1.15
N SER A 123 -8.50 13.36 -1.90
CA SER A 123 -8.81 14.57 -2.70
C SER A 123 -9.83 14.29 -3.80
N ARG A 124 -9.84 13.10 -4.40
CA ARG A 124 -10.86 12.72 -5.40
C ARG A 124 -12.26 12.59 -4.78
N ASP A 125 -12.35 12.08 -3.56
CA ASP A 125 -13.63 11.90 -2.87
C ASP A 125 -14.22 13.23 -2.39
N PHE A 126 -13.38 14.25 -2.15
CA PHE A 126 -13.81 15.58 -1.70
C PHE A 126 -13.95 16.63 -2.82
N LEU A 127 -13.42 16.40 -4.02
CA LEU A 127 -13.60 17.29 -5.15
C LEU A 127 -14.89 16.89 -5.89
N PRO A 128 -15.90 17.77 -6.01
CA PRO A 128 -17.05 17.49 -6.85
C PRO A 128 -16.59 17.28 -8.28
N SER A 129 -17.06 16.19 -8.90
CA SER A 129 -16.84 15.94 -10.34
C SER A 129 -17.21 17.20 -11.11
N PRO A 130 -16.38 17.66 -12.08
CA PRO A 130 -16.78 18.77 -12.93
C PRO A 130 -18.09 18.38 -13.60
N GLU A 131 -19.18 19.05 -13.20
CA GLU A 131 -20.48 18.92 -13.86
C GLU A 131 -20.24 19.03 -15.36
N LYS A 132 -20.71 18.03 -16.11
CA LYS A 132 -20.86 18.14 -17.55
C LYS A 132 -21.67 19.40 -17.79
N ARG A 133 -21.01 20.49 -18.14
CA ARG A 133 -21.69 21.70 -18.58
C ARG A 133 -22.58 21.32 -19.76
N GLY A 134 -23.85 21.15 -19.42
CA GLY A 134 -24.88 20.76 -20.33
C GLY A 134 -24.89 21.66 -21.54
N GLY A 135 -24.92 21.04 -22.70
CA GLY A 135 -25.13 21.73 -23.95
C GLY A 135 -26.35 22.63 -23.86
N ARG A 136 -26.14 23.89 -24.07
CA ARG A 136 -27.25 24.81 -24.38
C ARG A 136 -27.79 24.36 -25.72
N SER A 137 -28.98 23.78 -25.65
CA SER A 137 -29.86 23.63 -26.80
C SER A 137 -30.12 25.02 -27.38
N SER A 138 -29.64 25.27 -28.57
CA SER A 138 -30.07 26.36 -29.42
C SER A 138 -31.48 26.05 -29.88
N ALA A 139 -32.47 26.61 -29.21
CA ALA A 139 -33.81 26.69 -29.78
C ALA A 139 -33.78 27.73 -30.89
N GLN A 140 -33.91 27.26 -32.12
CA GLN A 140 -34.28 28.05 -33.27
C GLN A 140 -35.71 28.56 -33.06
N SER A 141 -35.86 29.84 -33.14
CA SER A 141 -37.16 30.49 -33.31
C SER A 141 -37.30 30.83 -34.79
N ASP A 142 -38.15 30.07 -35.48
CA ASP A 142 -38.74 30.51 -36.72
C ASP A 142 -39.97 31.40 -36.43
N ALA A 143 -39.99 32.59 -36.98
CA ALA A 143 -41.17 33.32 -37.42
C ALA A 143 -40.75 34.43 -38.36
#